data_49001fb2b5d0aa9958c6d8f9e9677985
#
_entry.id   49001fb2b5d0aa9958c6d8f9e9677985
#
_cell.length_a   1.000
_cell.length_b   1.000
_cell.length_c   1.000
_cell.angle_alpha   90.00
_cell.angle_beta   90.00
_cell.angle_gamma   90.00
#
_symmetry.space_group_name_H-M   'P 1'
#
loop_
_entity.id
_entity.type
_entity.pdbx_description
1 polymer ?
#
loop_
_entity_poly.entity_id
_entity_poly.type
_entity_poly.pdbx_seq_one_letter_code
_entity_poly.pdbx_strand_id
1 'polypeptide(L)'
;MSITVLDPGPLTTVQDAGRVGYAAQGYRSCGAADGYAYRLGNVLVGNDPGAAVLECTLRGAALRFETDTVFALTGTESPAALDSTPVPYYAPLLAKAGSVLQMGAAKTGLRSYLAVGGGIATPPVLGSRATDVKCGIGGLEGRKLTAGDTLPIGSCDTAALWQAITAKRLDRPLRDKAVCGGLYPMRVQGTQMLPLLRAVPGPQDAAFTVQGRQDFIHGIYTLTPDCDRMACKLAGTPLQMRRGADILSDGIVPGSVQVSADGQPIVMLADHQTTGGYAKIATVISADLPALAQLRPGQRVCFTFVTPSRAVQAARQQAALWQRVRDRL
;
A
#
# COMPACT_ATOMS: atom_id res chain seq x y z
N MET A 1 5.55 -16.06 -20.65
CA MET A 1 4.29 -15.34 -20.39
C MET A 1 4.64 -13.90 -20.08
N SER A 2 3.89 -12.93 -20.58
CA SER A 2 4.19 -11.52 -20.37
C SER A 2 2.94 -10.62 -20.50
N ILE A 3 3.08 -9.38 -20.01
CA ILE A 3 2.11 -8.29 -20.17
C ILE A 3 2.83 -7.13 -20.84
N THR A 4 2.20 -6.51 -21.85
CA THR A 4 2.70 -5.30 -22.50
C THR A 4 1.96 -4.07 -21.94
N VAL A 5 2.71 -3.05 -21.54
CA VAL A 5 2.18 -1.78 -21.04
C VAL A 5 1.81 -0.89 -22.22
N LEU A 6 0.53 -0.56 -22.38
CA LEU A 6 0.03 0.35 -23.42
C LEU A 6 0.01 1.80 -22.93
N ASP A 7 -0.44 2.00 -21.69
CA ASP A 7 -0.42 3.29 -20.98
C ASP A 7 -0.13 3.00 -19.49
N PRO A 8 0.98 3.49 -18.94
CA PRO A 8 1.34 3.19 -17.55
C PRO A 8 0.52 3.99 -16.52
N GLY A 9 -0.25 4.99 -16.92
CA GLY A 9 -0.79 5.97 -16.00
C GLY A 9 0.28 6.91 -15.42
N PRO A 10 -0.07 7.73 -14.44
CA PRO A 10 0.85 8.72 -13.87
C PRO A 10 2.05 8.08 -13.17
N LEU A 11 1.77 7.02 -12.39
CA LEU A 11 2.79 6.27 -11.65
C LEU A 11 2.34 4.83 -11.47
N THR A 12 2.94 3.93 -12.22
CA THR A 12 2.80 2.48 -12.04
C THR A 12 4.17 1.86 -11.85
N THR A 13 4.31 1.04 -10.81
CA THR A 13 5.56 0.36 -10.44
C THR A 13 5.28 -1.10 -10.08
N VAL A 14 6.30 -1.95 -10.22
CA VAL A 14 6.28 -3.30 -9.67
C VAL A 14 6.55 -3.22 -8.18
N GLN A 15 5.70 -3.81 -7.36
CA GLN A 15 5.86 -3.84 -5.92
C GLN A 15 5.57 -5.25 -5.37
N ASP A 16 6.30 -5.65 -4.33
CA ASP A 16 6.11 -6.90 -3.59
C ASP A 16 6.07 -6.64 -2.07
N ALA A 17 6.50 -7.61 -1.26
CA ALA A 17 6.55 -7.45 0.21
C ALA A 17 7.64 -6.48 0.70
N GLY A 18 8.52 -6.06 -0.21
CA GLY A 18 9.62 -5.14 0.09
C GLY A 18 10.96 -5.84 0.41
N ARG A 19 12.01 -5.07 0.40
CA ARG A 19 13.42 -5.46 0.55
C ARG A 19 13.81 -5.45 2.03
N VAL A 20 13.60 -6.58 2.70
CA VAL A 20 13.82 -6.72 4.15
C VAL A 20 15.27 -7.12 4.44
N GLY A 21 15.86 -6.54 5.51
CA GLY A 21 17.17 -6.93 6.02
C GLY A 21 18.35 -6.06 5.56
N TYR A 22 18.13 -5.09 4.68
CA TYR A 22 19.19 -4.27 4.09
C TYR A 22 19.22 -2.80 4.57
N ALA A 23 18.40 -2.47 5.57
CA ALA A 23 18.35 -1.10 6.10
C ALA A 23 19.68 -0.62 6.67
N ALA A 24 20.47 -1.51 7.30
CA ALA A 24 21.79 -1.19 7.83
C ALA A 24 22.81 -0.79 6.76
N GLN A 25 22.60 -1.24 5.50
CA GLN A 25 23.39 -0.83 4.34
C GLN A 25 22.81 0.39 3.60
N GLY A 26 21.76 1.03 4.16
CA GLY A 26 21.13 2.22 3.59
C GLY A 26 20.05 1.93 2.53
N TYR A 27 19.75 0.66 2.22
CA TYR A 27 18.71 0.32 1.26
C TYR A 27 17.32 0.42 1.89
N ARG A 28 16.42 1.09 1.18
CA ARG A 28 15.01 1.20 1.58
C ARG A 28 14.30 -0.13 1.40
N SER A 29 13.35 -0.41 2.30
CA SER A 29 12.53 -1.62 2.14
C SER A 29 11.60 -1.53 0.93
N CYS A 30 11.03 -0.37 0.62
CA CYS A 30 10.00 -0.21 -0.41
C CYS A 30 8.84 -1.21 -0.24
N GLY A 31 8.31 -1.76 -1.33
CA GLY A 31 7.17 -2.67 -1.31
C GLY A 31 5.84 -1.96 -1.48
N ALA A 32 4.76 -2.73 -1.52
CA ALA A 32 3.42 -2.21 -1.70
C ALA A 32 3.01 -1.27 -0.54
N ALA A 33 2.57 -0.06 -0.88
CA ALA A 33 2.20 0.94 0.13
C ALA A 33 0.94 0.54 0.90
N ASP A 34 -0.07 -0.05 0.23
CA ASP A 34 -1.21 -0.72 0.84
C ASP A 34 -0.94 -2.23 0.87
N GLY A 35 -0.22 -2.66 1.90
CA GLY A 35 0.17 -4.05 2.06
C GLY A 35 -1.01 -5.02 2.26
N TYR A 36 -2.21 -4.52 2.60
CA TYR A 36 -3.41 -5.34 2.72
C TYR A 36 -4.01 -5.64 1.35
N ALA A 37 -4.32 -4.61 0.56
CA ALA A 37 -4.89 -4.76 -0.78
C ALA A 37 -3.97 -5.58 -1.71
N TYR A 38 -2.67 -5.35 -1.63
CA TYR A 38 -1.65 -6.08 -2.33
C TYR A 38 -1.71 -7.61 -2.05
N ARG A 39 -1.72 -8.01 -0.76
CA ARG A 39 -1.80 -9.43 -0.39
C ARG A 39 -3.12 -10.06 -0.78
N LEU A 40 -4.22 -9.32 -0.62
CA LEU A 40 -5.55 -9.81 -1.02
C LEU A 40 -5.60 -10.08 -2.52
N GLY A 41 -5.03 -9.20 -3.36
CA GLY A 41 -4.95 -9.41 -4.80
C GLY A 41 -4.22 -10.70 -5.16
N ASN A 42 -3.06 -10.95 -4.53
CA ASN A 42 -2.30 -12.18 -4.73
C ASN A 42 -3.08 -13.44 -4.30
N VAL A 43 -3.73 -13.37 -3.15
CA VAL A 43 -4.57 -14.49 -2.66
C VAL A 43 -5.69 -14.79 -3.66
N LEU A 44 -6.37 -13.79 -4.21
CA LEU A 44 -7.46 -13.97 -5.17
C LEU A 44 -7.03 -14.71 -6.44
N VAL A 45 -5.78 -14.58 -6.86
CA VAL A 45 -5.24 -15.28 -8.06
C VAL A 45 -4.39 -16.50 -7.70
N GLY A 46 -4.50 -17.01 -6.46
CA GLY A 46 -3.80 -18.22 -6.02
C GLY A 46 -2.29 -18.09 -5.85
N ASN A 47 -1.75 -16.89 -5.82
CA ASN A 47 -0.33 -16.65 -5.60
C ASN A 47 0.06 -16.76 -4.12
N ASP A 48 1.38 -16.90 -3.88
CA ASP A 48 1.95 -16.52 -2.58
C ASP A 48 1.59 -15.07 -2.27
N PRO A 49 1.13 -14.73 -1.04
CA PRO A 49 0.79 -13.36 -0.67
C PRO A 49 1.94 -12.35 -0.84
N GLY A 50 3.17 -12.82 -0.95
CA GLY A 50 4.37 -12.02 -1.17
C GLY A 50 4.75 -11.82 -2.64
N ALA A 51 4.04 -12.39 -3.61
CA ALA A 51 4.35 -12.26 -5.02
C ALA A 51 4.25 -10.82 -5.51
N ALA A 52 5.06 -10.45 -6.51
CA ALA A 52 5.05 -9.08 -7.03
C ALA A 52 3.82 -8.79 -7.89
N VAL A 53 3.32 -7.58 -7.78
CA VAL A 53 2.14 -7.03 -8.46
C VAL A 53 2.47 -5.69 -9.11
N LEU A 54 1.53 -5.11 -9.85
CA LEU A 54 1.59 -3.70 -10.23
C LEU A 54 0.83 -2.86 -9.22
N GLU A 55 1.47 -1.80 -8.73
CA GLU A 55 0.84 -0.73 -7.95
C GLU A 55 0.66 0.48 -8.83
N CYS A 56 -0.59 0.94 -8.99
CA CYS A 56 -0.95 2.13 -9.77
C CYS A 56 -1.42 3.24 -8.82
N THR A 57 -0.98 4.48 -9.06
CA THR A 57 -1.34 5.65 -8.25
C THR A 57 -2.22 6.61 -9.05
N LEU A 58 -3.35 7.06 -8.48
CA LEU A 58 -4.36 7.99 -9.03
C LEU A 58 -5.16 7.43 -10.19
N ARG A 59 -4.54 6.95 -11.24
CA ARG A 59 -5.14 6.30 -12.40
C ARG A 59 -4.40 5.01 -12.69
N GLY A 60 -5.16 3.95 -13.00
CA GLY A 60 -4.58 2.67 -13.37
C GLY A 60 -3.98 2.66 -14.77
N ALA A 61 -3.30 1.58 -15.09
CA ALA A 61 -2.65 1.36 -16.37
C ALA A 61 -3.61 0.79 -17.42
N ALA A 62 -3.23 0.91 -18.70
CA ALA A 62 -3.76 0.09 -19.79
C ALA A 62 -2.70 -0.95 -20.18
N LEU A 63 -3.09 -2.22 -20.23
CA LEU A 63 -2.19 -3.37 -20.37
C LEU A 63 -2.77 -4.39 -21.34
N ARG A 64 -1.92 -5.01 -22.17
CA ARG A 64 -2.29 -6.17 -23.00
C ARG A 64 -1.69 -7.44 -22.43
N PHE A 65 -2.52 -8.48 -22.28
CA PHE A 65 -2.08 -9.81 -21.89
C PHE A 65 -1.59 -10.58 -23.11
N GLU A 66 -0.34 -11.02 -23.11
CA GLU A 66 0.22 -11.76 -24.25
C GLU A 66 -0.10 -13.28 -24.19
N THR A 67 -0.62 -13.74 -23.06
CA THR A 67 -1.05 -15.14 -22.84
C THR A 67 -2.32 -15.15 -21.98
N ASP A 68 -3.08 -16.24 -22.03
CA ASP A 68 -4.19 -16.46 -21.09
C ASP A 68 -3.70 -16.27 -19.65
N THR A 69 -4.35 -15.43 -18.90
CA THR A 69 -3.88 -15.01 -17.55
C THR A 69 -5.05 -14.82 -16.60
N VAL A 70 -5.00 -15.46 -15.43
CA VAL A 70 -5.89 -15.10 -14.32
C VAL A 70 -5.34 -13.84 -13.65
N PHE A 71 -6.21 -12.86 -13.40
CA PHE A 71 -5.82 -11.61 -12.72
C PHE A 71 -6.88 -11.15 -11.72
N ALA A 72 -6.51 -10.25 -10.82
CA ALA A 72 -7.44 -9.59 -9.90
C ALA A 72 -7.04 -8.13 -9.70
N LEU A 73 -8.06 -7.29 -9.52
CA LEU A 73 -7.91 -5.87 -9.15
C LEU A 73 -8.29 -5.67 -7.69
N THR A 74 -7.47 -4.94 -6.93
CA THR A 74 -7.71 -4.63 -5.53
C THR A 74 -7.29 -3.19 -5.20
N GLY A 75 -7.50 -2.76 -3.95
CA GLY A 75 -7.21 -1.38 -3.52
C GLY A 75 -8.35 -0.43 -3.86
N THR A 76 -8.04 0.79 -4.27
CA THR A 76 -9.10 1.74 -4.62
C THR A 76 -9.76 1.36 -5.94
N GLU A 77 -11.08 1.41 -5.95
CA GLU A 77 -11.85 1.13 -7.16
C GLU A 77 -11.75 2.28 -8.18
N SER A 78 -11.62 1.90 -9.43
CA SER A 78 -11.73 2.77 -10.59
C SER A 78 -12.61 2.11 -11.66
N PRO A 79 -13.13 2.83 -12.65
CA PRO A 79 -13.69 2.19 -13.82
C PRO A 79 -12.63 1.28 -14.45
N ALA A 80 -12.92 -0.01 -14.60
CA ALA A 80 -12.02 -0.96 -15.25
C ALA A 80 -12.79 -1.76 -16.29
N ALA A 81 -12.17 -2.03 -17.44
CA ALA A 81 -12.76 -2.80 -18.51
C ALA A 81 -11.72 -3.73 -19.15
N LEU A 82 -12.12 -4.95 -19.45
CA LEU A 82 -11.39 -5.91 -20.28
C LEU A 82 -12.08 -5.98 -21.65
N ASP A 83 -11.37 -5.64 -22.72
CA ASP A 83 -11.91 -5.56 -24.08
C ASP A 83 -13.23 -4.79 -24.14
N SER A 84 -13.26 -3.60 -23.52
CA SER A 84 -14.43 -2.71 -23.38
C SER A 84 -15.56 -3.23 -22.49
N THR A 85 -15.48 -4.46 -21.97
CA THR A 85 -16.47 -5.01 -21.04
C THR A 85 -16.09 -4.62 -19.60
N PRO A 86 -16.97 -3.93 -18.84
CA PRO A 86 -16.67 -3.58 -17.44
C PRO A 86 -16.34 -4.80 -16.58
N VAL A 87 -15.29 -4.71 -15.78
CA VAL A 87 -14.87 -5.78 -14.88
C VAL A 87 -14.86 -5.31 -13.42
N PRO A 88 -15.21 -6.18 -12.49
CA PRO A 88 -15.25 -5.85 -11.08
C PRO A 88 -13.86 -5.85 -10.43
N TYR A 89 -13.72 -5.13 -9.33
CA TYR A 89 -12.66 -5.28 -8.36
C TYR A 89 -12.96 -6.45 -7.40
N TYR A 90 -11.94 -6.94 -6.74
CA TYR A 90 -11.99 -7.97 -5.71
C TYR A 90 -12.58 -9.31 -6.18
N ALA A 91 -12.36 -9.63 -7.45
CA ALA A 91 -12.68 -10.93 -8.04
C ALA A 91 -11.50 -11.42 -8.89
N PRO A 92 -11.22 -12.72 -8.91
CA PRO A 92 -10.39 -13.29 -9.96
C PRO A 92 -11.14 -13.26 -11.31
N LEU A 93 -10.41 -12.93 -12.36
CA LEU A 93 -10.87 -12.75 -13.72
C LEU A 93 -9.94 -13.48 -14.68
N LEU A 94 -10.44 -13.93 -15.81
CA LEU A 94 -9.64 -14.54 -16.88
C LEU A 94 -9.53 -13.57 -18.06
N ALA A 95 -8.32 -13.16 -18.39
CA ALA A 95 -7.98 -12.50 -19.65
C ALA A 95 -7.47 -13.54 -20.66
N LYS A 96 -7.94 -13.44 -21.90
CA LYS A 96 -7.40 -14.23 -23.02
C LYS A 96 -6.17 -13.57 -23.62
N ALA A 97 -5.33 -14.33 -24.30
CA ALA A 97 -4.21 -13.79 -25.05
C ALA A 97 -4.67 -12.71 -26.02
N GLY A 98 -4.02 -11.54 -26.01
CA GLY A 98 -4.38 -10.36 -26.80
C GLY A 98 -5.39 -9.42 -26.12
N SER A 99 -6.08 -9.84 -25.05
CA SER A 99 -7.04 -8.98 -24.33
C SER A 99 -6.37 -7.76 -23.73
N VAL A 100 -7.09 -6.65 -23.72
CA VAL A 100 -6.63 -5.34 -23.20
C VAL A 100 -7.42 -4.97 -21.95
N LEU A 101 -6.73 -4.86 -20.82
CA LEU A 101 -7.27 -4.29 -19.60
C LEU A 101 -7.02 -2.78 -19.59
N GLN A 102 -8.07 -2.00 -19.37
CA GLN A 102 -8.00 -0.55 -19.15
C GLN A 102 -8.48 -0.23 -17.75
N MET A 103 -7.67 0.49 -16.97
CA MET A 103 -8.03 0.95 -15.64
C MET A 103 -8.10 2.48 -15.63
N GLY A 104 -9.23 3.02 -15.20
CA GLY A 104 -9.48 4.46 -15.16
C GLY A 104 -8.95 5.16 -13.92
N ALA A 105 -9.40 6.39 -13.70
CA ALA A 105 -9.05 7.18 -12.52
C ALA A 105 -9.73 6.62 -11.25
N ALA A 106 -8.98 6.56 -10.18
CA ALA A 106 -9.46 6.16 -8.86
C ALA A 106 -10.59 7.07 -8.37
N LYS A 107 -11.67 6.51 -7.82
CA LYS A 107 -12.83 7.28 -7.36
C LYS A 107 -12.58 7.93 -6.00
N THR A 108 -12.19 7.16 -5.00
CA THR A 108 -12.12 7.61 -3.60
C THR A 108 -10.76 7.47 -2.95
N GLY A 109 -10.04 6.39 -3.19
CA GLY A 109 -8.71 6.14 -2.67
C GLY A 109 -7.61 6.61 -3.62
N LEU A 110 -6.39 6.19 -3.39
CA LEU A 110 -5.21 6.65 -4.11
C LEU A 110 -4.56 5.54 -4.95
N ARG A 111 -4.51 4.31 -4.44
CA ARG A 111 -3.72 3.20 -5.01
C ARG A 111 -4.57 2.01 -5.36
N SER A 112 -4.42 1.50 -6.58
CA SER A 112 -4.98 0.23 -7.04
C SER A 112 -3.86 -0.76 -7.38
N TYR A 113 -4.17 -2.04 -7.29
CA TYR A 113 -3.23 -3.13 -7.51
C TYR A 113 -3.77 -4.07 -8.56
N LEU A 114 -2.89 -4.51 -9.46
CA LEU A 114 -3.14 -5.61 -10.38
C LEU A 114 -2.24 -6.79 -9.98
N ALA A 115 -2.85 -7.85 -9.49
CA ALA A 115 -2.22 -9.14 -9.30
C ALA A 115 -2.52 -10.06 -10.49
N VAL A 116 -1.53 -10.86 -10.90
CA VAL A 116 -1.66 -11.83 -11.98
C VAL A 116 -1.20 -13.20 -11.52
N GLY A 117 -1.80 -14.27 -12.00
CA GLY A 117 -1.39 -15.64 -11.70
C GLY A 117 0.08 -15.86 -12.06
N GLY A 118 0.87 -16.37 -11.10
CA GLY A 118 2.32 -16.48 -11.20
C GLY A 118 3.11 -15.24 -10.75
N GLY A 119 2.43 -14.08 -10.54
CA GLY A 119 3.05 -12.81 -10.16
C GLY A 119 3.89 -12.15 -11.25
N ILE A 120 4.30 -10.91 -11.06
CA ILE A 120 5.26 -10.23 -11.94
C ILE A 120 6.66 -10.79 -11.66
N ALA A 121 7.34 -11.26 -12.70
CA ALA A 121 8.59 -12.04 -12.59
C ALA A 121 9.84 -11.27 -13.02
N THR A 122 9.88 -9.95 -12.79
CA THR A 122 11.11 -9.17 -12.96
C THR A 122 12.23 -9.73 -12.06
N PRO A 123 13.52 -9.60 -12.44
CA PRO A 123 14.62 -10.09 -11.62
C PRO A 123 14.59 -9.47 -10.21
N PRO A 124 14.75 -10.26 -9.14
CA PRO A 124 14.83 -9.71 -7.78
C PRO A 124 16.19 -9.02 -7.55
N VAL A 125 16.15 -7.90 -6.82
CA VAL A 125 17.34 -7.20 -6.34
C VAL A 125 17.33 -7.20 -4.83
N LEU A 126 18.36 -7.75 -4.19
CA LEU A 126 18.41 -7.93 -2.74
C LEU A 126 17.16 -8.65 -2.19
N GLY A 127 16.75 -9.73 -2.86
CA GLY A 127 15.63 -10.57 -2.46
C GLY A 127 14.23 -10.00 -2.73
N SER A 128 14.10 -8.83 -3.37
CA SER A 128 12.80 -8.19 -3.65
C SER A 128 12.70 -7.69 -5.09
N ARG A 129 11.49 -7.73 -5.64
CA ARG A 129 11.14 -7.12 -6.93
C ARG A 129 10.57 -5.70 -6.79
N ALA A 130 10.46 -5.17 -5.55
CA ALA A 130 9.95 -3.82 -5.34
C ALA A 130 10.83 -2.79 -6.03
N THR A 131 10.21 -1.87 -6.75
CA THR A 131 10.88 -0.72 -7.37
C THR A 131 11.25 0.30 -6.30
N ASP A 132 12.50 0.68 -6.22
CA ASP A 132 12.96 1.91 -5.56
C ASP A 132 13.39 2.90 -6.64
N VAL A 133 12.49 3.82 -6.97
CA VAL A 133 12.71 4.81 -8.04
C VAL A 133 13.87 5.75 -7.71
N LYS A 134 14.10 6.06 -6.42
CA LYS A 134 15.18 6.97 -6.02
C LYS A 134 16.56 6.33 -6.12
N CYS A 135 16.65 5.04 -5.81
CA CYS A 135 17.91 4.28 -5.91
C CYS A 135 18.10 3.66 -7.30
N GLY A 136 17.08 3.67 -8.16
CA GLY A 136 17.13 3.09 -9.49
C GLY A 136 17.28 1.55 -9.47
N ILE A 137 16.66 0.85 -8.49
CA ILE A 137 16.79 -0.60 -8.33
C ILE A 137 15.43 -1.31 -8.22
N GLY A 138 15.44 -2.60 -8.57
CA GLY A 138 14.25 -3.46 -8.52
C GLY A 138 13.23 -3.14 -9.62
N GLY A 139 12.06 -3.76 -9.54
CA GLY A 139 11.02 -3.60 -10.54
C GLY A 139 11.48 -3.90 -11.96
N LEU A 140 11.07 -3.06 -12.89
CA LEU A 140 11.63 -3.01 -14.25
C LEU A 140 12.64 -1.85 -14.31
N GLU A 141 13.93 -2.19 -14.32
CA GLU A 141 15.05 -1.22 -14.43
C GLU A 141 15.05 -0.10 -13.37
N GLY A 142 14.50 -0.36 -12.18
CA GLY A 142 14.48 0.61 -11.08
C GLY A 142 13.63 1.86 -11.31
N ARG A 143 12.74 1.86 -12.30
CA ARG A 143 11.93 3.02 -12.71
C ARG A 143 10.44 2.73 -12.71
N LYS A 144 9.63 3.78 -12.81
CA LYS A 144 8.22 3.63 -13.16
C LYS A 144 8.09 3.05 -14.58
N LEU A 145 6.98 2.36 -14.82
CA LEU A 145 6.68 1.81 -16.13
C LEU A 145 6.44 2.90 -17.17
N THR A 146 6.73 2.59 -18.42
CA THR A 146 6.48 3.41 -19.61
C THR A 146 5.69 2.61 -20.64
N ALA A 147 5.04 3.29 -21.59
CA ALA A 147 4.40 2.62 -22.70
C ALA A 147 5.43 1.84 -23.53
N GLY A 148 5.06 0.63 -23.94
CA GLY A 148 5.94 -0.31 -24.65
C GLY A 148 6.70 -1.28 -23.75
N ASP A 149 6.74 -1.07 -22.42
CA ASP A 149 7.38 -2.01 -21.50
C ASP A 149 6.70 -3.38 -21.56
N THR A 150 7.53 -4.42 -21.52
CA THR A 150 7.06 -5.81 -21.43
C THR A 150 7.48 -6.42 -20.11
N LEU A 151 6.50 -6.87 -19.34
CA LEU A 151 6.70 -7.44 -18.01
C LEU A 151 6.58 -8.97 -18.07
N PRO A 152 7.59 -9.73 -17.66
CA PRO A 152 7.47 -11.17 -17.51
C PRO A 152 6.50 -11.54 -16.40
N ILE A 153 5.69 -12.58 -16.62
CA ILE A 153 4.84 -13.22 -15.62
C ILE A 153 5.47 -14.56 -15.25
N GLY A 154 5.41 -14.89 -13.96
CA GLY A 154 5.86 -16.20 -13.47
C GLY A 154 5.01 -17.35 -14.00
N SER A 155 5.53 -18.58 -13.86
CA SER A 155 4.81 -19.77 -14.30
C SER A 155 3.52 -19.97 -13.50
N CYS A 156 2.43 -20.25 -14.22
CA CYS A 156 1.14 -20.57 -13.65
C CYS A 156 0.40 -21.48 -14.62
N ASP A 157 -0.18 -22.58 -14.15
CA ASP A 157 -1.17 -23.32 -14.93
C ASP A 157 -2.50 -22.57 -14.89
N THR A 158 -2.64 -21.60 -15.80
CA THR A 158 -3.81 -20.73 -15.88
C THR A 158 -5.11 -21.50 -16.06
N ALA A 159 -5.08 -22.60 -16.83
CA ALA A 159 -6.27 -23.41 -17.10
C ALA A 159 -6.74 -24.15 -15.83
N ALA A 160 -5.81 -24.83 -15.14
CA ALA A 160 -6.12 -25.53 -13.91
C ALA A 160 -6.55 -24.54 -12.79
N LEU A 161 -5.86 -23.40 -12.67
CA LEU A 161 -6.23 -22.35 -11.69
C LEU A 161 -7.63 -21.82 -11.95
N TRP A 162 -7.95 -21.47 -13.20
CA TRP A 162 -9.27 -20.95 -13.55
C TRP A 162 -10.38 -22.00 -13.33
N GLN A 163 -10.11 -23.26 -13.68
CA GLN A 163 -11.04 -24.36 -13.41
C GLN A 163 -11.29 -24.51 -11.91
N ALA A 164 -10.26 -24.45 -11.07
CA ALA A 164 -10.41 -24.54 -9.61
C ALA A 164 -11.23 -23.37 -9.05
N ILE A 165 -10.98 -22.14 -9.53
CA ILE A 165 -11.72 -20.92 -9.13
C ILE A 165 -13.21 -21.06 -9.46
N THR A 166 -13.54 -21.44 -10.70
CA THR A 166 -14.91 -21.54 -11.18
C THR A 166 -15.67 -22.71 -10.56
N ALA A 167 -15.03 -23.85 -10.35
CA ALA A 167 -15.61 -25.00 -9.67
C ALA A 167 -16.05 -24.68 -8.24
N LYS A 168 -15.31 -23.82 -7.55
CA LYS A 168 -15.62 -23.34 -6.20
C LYS A 168 -16.48 -22.07 -6.20
N ARG A 169 -16.92 -21.56 -7.36
CA ARG A 169 -17.69 -20.31 -7.53
C ARG A 169 -17.01 -19.08 -6.91
N LEU A 170 -15.72 -19.01 -6.99
CA LEU A 170 -14.90 -17.90 -6.45
C LEU A 170 -14.66 -16.79 -7.49
N ASP A 171 -15.13 -16.94 -8.72
CA ASP A 171 -15.13 -15.97 -9.82
C ASP A 171 -16.06 -14.77 -9.60
N ARG A 172 -16.60 -14.62 -8.40
CA ARG A 172 -17.51 -13.54 -8.03
C ARG A 172 -16.81 -12.51 -7.14
N PRO A 173 -17.19 -11.22 -7.25
CA PRO A 173 -16.63 -10.18 -6.39
C PRO A 173 -16.89 -10.46 -4.91
N LEU A 174 -15.86 -10.27 -4.10
CA LEU A 174 -16.03 -10.22 -2.65
C LEU A 174 -16.95 -9.05 -2.29
N ARG A 175 -17.96 -9.31 -1.44
CA ARG A 175 -18.93 -8.30 -1.01
C ARG A 175 -18.73 -7.82 0.42
N ASP A 176 -17.93 -8.53 1.19
CA ASP A 176 -17.61 -8.16 2.56
C ASP A 176 -16.66 -6.94 2.57
N LYS A 177 -17.21 -5.78 2.94
CA LYS A 177 -16.46 -4.52 2.96
C LYS A 177 -15.25 -4.57 3.90
N ALA A 178 -15.33 -5.33 5.01
CA ALA A 178 -14.21 -5.50 5.91
C ALA A 178 -13.10 -6.33 5.24
N VAL A 179 -13.45 -7.32 4.43
CA VAL A 179 -12.47 -8.10 3.66
C VAL A 179 -11.89 -7.29 2.50
N CYS A 180 -12.70 -6.49 1.80
CA CYS A 180 -12.20 -5.68 0.67
C CYS A 180 -11.34 -4.50 1.13
N GLY A 181 -11.73 -3.80 2.19
CA GLY A 181 -11.09 -2.57 2.66
C GLY A 181 -10.16 -2.70 3.85
N GLY A 182 -10.12 -3.88 4.51
CA GLY A 182 -9.44 -4.03 5.80
C GLY A 182 -10.24 -3.45 6.98
N LEU A 183 -9.71 -3.64 8.19
CA LEU A 183 -10.33 -3.16 9.43
C LEU A 183 -9.62 -1.91 9.93
N TYR A 184 -10.20 -0.75 9.69
CA TYR A 184 -9.68 0.52 10.16
C TYR A 184 -10.67 1.20 11.08
N PRO A 185 -10.24 1.66 12.27
CA PRO A 185 -11.11 2.43 13.14
C PRO A 185 -11.36 3.83 12.56
N MET A 186 -12.54 4.35 12.87
CA MET A 186 -12.95 5.70 12.48
C MET A 186 -13.30 6.50 13.74
N ARG A 187 -13.01 7.79 13.74
CA ARG A 187 -13.45 8.73 14.77
C ARG A 187 -14.60 9.57 14.22
N VAL A 188 -15.69 9.63 14.95
CA VAL A 188 -16.81 10.54 14.65
C VAL A 188 -16.44 11.93 15.13
N GLN A 189 -16.52 12.92 14.23
CA GLN A 189 -16.29 14.32 14.55
C GLN A 189 -17.41 15.15 13.92
N GLY A 190 -18.39 15.57 14.73
CA GLY A 190 -19.62 16.14 14.21
C GLY A 190 -20.34 15.16 13.29
N THR A 191 -20.58 15.55 12.04
CA THR A 191 -21.20 14.69 11.01
C THR A 191 -20.18 13.88 10.19
N GLN A 192 -18.88 14.04 10.44
CA GLN A 192 -17.84 13.38 9.64
C GLN A 192 -17.23 12.18 10.36
N MET A 193 -16.92 11.14 9.58
CA MET A 193 -16.12 10.02 10.02
C MET A 193 -14.71 10.18 9.47
N LEU A 194 -13.71 10.25 10.35
CA LEU A 194 -12.31 10.42 10.01
C LEU A 194 -11.54 9.14 10.29
N PRO A 195 -10.61 8.71 9.40
CA PRO A 195 -9.68 7.62 9.70
C PRO A 195 -8.93 7.91 11.01
N LEU A 196 -9.00 6.96 11.94
CA LEU A 196 -8.31 7.00 13.22
C LEU A 196 -7.08 6.08 13.15
N LEU A 197 -5.90 6.69 13.04
CA LEU A 197 -4.65 5.94 12.98
C LEU A 197 -4.18 5.62 14.40
N ARG A 198 -4.10 4.33 14.71
CA ARG A 198 -3.54 3.86 15.97
C ARG A 198 -2.02 3.91 15.92
N ALA A 199 -1.40 4.41 16.97
CA ALA A 199 0.04 4.56 17.05
C ALA A 199 0.57 4.12 18.43
N VAL A 200 1.77 3.57 18.44
CA VAL A 200 2.53 3.32 19.67
C VAL A 200 3.39 4.55 19.95
N PRO A 201 3.55 5.00 21.21
CA PRO A 201 4.47 6.08 21.54
C PRO A 201 5.87 5.83 20.94
N GLY A 202 6.46 6.86 20.39
CA GLY A 202 7.76 6.79 19.72
C GLY A 202 8.93 6.81 20.67
N PRO A 203 10.14 6.50 20.21
CA PRO A 203 11.34 6.47 21.06
C PRO A 203 11.71 7.86 21.61
N GLN A 204 11.26 8.93 20.99
CA GLN A 204 11.48 10.30 21.46
C GLN A 204 10.18 11.00 21.91
N ASP A 205 9.13 10.27 22.33
CA ASP A 205 7.89 10.85 22.81
C ASP A 205 8.08 11.78 24.02
N ALA A 206 9.09 11.51 24.86
CA ALA A 206 9.47 12.36 26.00
C ALA A 206 10.05 13.73 25.58
N ALA A 207 10.47 13.90 24.32
CA ALA A 207 10.92 15.19 23.80
C ALA A 207 9.75 16.19 23.62
N PHE A 208 8.52 15.69 23.60
CA PHE A 208 7.31 16.49 23.47
C PHE A 208 6.76 16.89 24.84
N THR A 209 6.14 18.07 24.90
CA THR A 209 5.44 18.51 26.13
C THR A 209 4.22 17.64 26.37
N VAL A 210 3.62 17.73 27.56
CA VAL A 210 2.33 17.07 27.84
C VAL A 210 1.28 17.58 26.87
N GLN A 211 1.25 18.91 26.63
CA GLN A 211 0.33 19.53 25.69
C GLN A 211 0.56 19.02 24.26
N GLY A 212 1.83 18.97 23.78
CA GLY A 212 2.12 18.47 22.43
C GLY A 212 1.67 17.02 22.20
N ARG A 213 1.77 16.15 23.22
CA ARG A 213 1.22 14.77 23.13
C ARG A 213 -0.31 14.75 23.16
N GLN A 214 -0.94 15.65 23.93
CA GLN A 214 -2.39 15.82 23.94
C GLN A 214 -2.89 16.32 22.58
N ASP A 215 -2.22 17.31 22.01
CA ASP A 215 -2.57 17.87 20.70
C ASP A 215 -2.45 16.81 19.61
N PHE A 216 -1.45 15.90 19.71
CA PHE A 216 -1.28 14.80 18.76
C PHE A 216 -2.49 13.85 18.74
N ILE A 217 -3.01 13.44 19.90
CA ILE A 217 -4.12 12.46 19.97
C ILE A 217 -5.51 13.08 19.86
N HIS A 218 -5.67 14.38 20.15
CA HIS A 218 -6.94 15.08 20.04
C HIS A 218 -7.06 15.89 18.75
N GLY A 219 -5.93 16.20 18.10
CA GLY A 219 -5.87 16.97 16.88
C GLY A 219 -6.46 16.25 15.67
N ILE A 220 -6.84 17.06 14.69
CA ILE A 220 -7.18 16.63 13.34
C ILE A 220 -6.10 17.16 12.41
N TYR A 221 -5.59 16.29 11.55
CA TYR A 221 -4.53 16.62 10.61
C TYR A 221 -5.01 16.46 9.20
N THR A 222 -4.66 17.40 8.33
CA THR A 222 -4.95 17.36 6.89
C THR A 222 -3.70 16.94 6.13
N LEU A 223 -3.83 15.98 5.20
CA LEU A 223 -2.75 15.60 4.31
C LEU A 223 -2.43 16.76 3.37
N THR A 224 -1.17 17.18 3.34
CA THR A 224 -0.70 18.22 2.43
C THR A 224 -0.44 17.66 1.03
N PRO A 225 -0.22 18.50 0.00
CA PRO A 225 0.26 18.03 -1.31
C PRO A 225 1.62 17.31 -1.25
N ASP A 226 2.43 17.55 -0.20
CA ASP A 226 3.73 16.92 0.00
C ASP A 226 3.55 15.49 0.56
N CYS A 227 2.82 14.65 -0.19
CA CYS A 227 2.58 13.25 0.11
C CYS A 227 2.96 12.39 -1.08
N ASP A 228 3.88 11.46 -0.86
CA ASP A 228 4.33 10.48 -1.87
C ASP A 228 4.42 9.07 -1.27
N ARG A 229 5.20 8.19 -1.89
CA ARG A 229 5.47 6.85 -1.34
C ARG A 229 6.47 6.87 -0.17
N MET A 230 7.22 7.97 0.02
CA MET A 230 8.22 8.11 1.08
C MET A 230 7.57 8.53 2.40
N ALA A 231 6.69 9.54 2.36
CA ALA A 231 6.05 10.10 3.54
C ALA A 231 4.77 10.87 3.22
N CYS A 232 3.91 11.04 4.23
CA CYS A 232 2.79 11.99 4.22
C CYS A 232 3.08 13.12 5.20
N LYS A 233 3.29 14.33 4.71
CA LYS A 233 3.32 15.54 5.54
C LYS A 233 1.89 15.95 5.89
N LEU A 234 1.66 16.22 7.16
CA LEU A 234 0.36 16.60 7.69
C LEU A 234 0.37 18.04 8.16
N ALA A 235 -0.75 18.72 8.05
CA ALA A 235 -0.96 20.06 8.57
C ALA A 235 -2.06 20.02 9.64
N GLY A 236 -1.79 20.63 10.81
CA GLY A 236 -2.70 20.69 11.94
C GLY A 236 -2.15 21.60 13.03
N THR A 237 -2.63 21.43 14.26
CA THR A 237 -2.08 22.14 15.42
C THR A 237 -0.61 21.76 15.58
N PRO A 238 0.33 22.72 15.59
CA PRO A 238 1.75 22.43 15.78
C PRO A 238 2.02 21.75 17.12
N LEU A 239 2.81 20.68 17.10
CA LEU A 239 3.13 19.89 18.28
C LEU A 239 4.27 20.55 19.06
N GLN A 240 4.00 20.89 20.34
CA GLN A 240 4.97 21.55 21.19
C GLN A 240 6.04 20.56 21.66
N MET A 241 7.31 20.93 21.47
CA MET A 241 8.49 20.19 21.92
C MET A 241 9.16 20.92 23.09
N ARG A 242 9.79 20.17 24.00
CA ARG A 242 10.56 20.70 25.13
C ARG A 242 11.88 21.34 24.69
N ARG A 243 12.43 20.86 23.59
CA ARG A 243 13.66 21.31 22.91
C ARG A 243 13.40 21.33 21.42
N GLY A 244 14.35 21.72 20.60
CA GLY A 244 14.22 21.68 19.13
C GLY A 244 13.87 20.29 18.58
N ALA A 245 13.43 20.25 17.32
CA ALA A 245 13.01 19.04 16.64
C ALA A 245 14.15 18.08 16.31
N ASP A 246 15.37 18.60 16.22
CA ASP A 246 16.53 17.86 15.75
C ASP A 246 17.05 16.89 16.80
N ILE A 247 17.38 15.69 16.34
CA ILE A 247 18.03 14.65 17.11
C ILE A 247 19.25 14.14 16.35
N LEU A 248 20.16 13.46 17.04
CA LEU A 248 21.14 12.62 16.35
C LEU A 248 20.39 11.62 15.45
N SER A 249 20.81 11.50 14.18
CA SER A 249 20.14 10.61 13.22
C SER A 249 19.98 9.20 13.78
N ASP A 250 18.74 8.71 13.73
CA ASP A 250 18.32 7.44 14.32
C ASP A 250 17.47 6.66 13.31
N GLY A 251 17.37 5.33 13.52
CA GLY A 251 16.61 4.43 12.64
C GLY A 251 15.15 4.83 12.45
N ILE A 252 14.66 4.66 11.23
CA ILE A 252 13.26 4.90 10.85
C ILE A 252 12.63 3.57 10.44
N VAL A 253 11.37 3.38 10.82
CA VAL A 253 10.53 2.26 10.37
C VAL A 253 9.28 2.80 9.69
N PRO A 254 8.60 2.00 8.83
CA PRO A 254 7.30 2.40 8.28
C PRO A 254 6.33 2.78 9.40
N GLY A 255 5.62 3.89 9.23
CA GLY A 255 4.71 4.42 10.24
C GLY A 255 5.35 5.35 11.27
N SER A 256 6.68 5.53 11.30
CA SER A 256 7.31 6.53 12.17
C SER A 256 6.70 7.90 11.91
N VAL A 257 6.27 8.57 12.98
CA VAL A 257 5.72 9.94 12.92
C VAL A 257 6.81 10.90 13.42
N GLN A 258 7.55 11.44 12.49
CA GLN A 258 8.53 12.49 12.75
C GLN A 258 7.82 13.84 12.88
N VAL A 259 8.40 14.76 13.67
CA VAL A 259 7.89 16.11 13.81
C VAL A 259 8.99 17.08 13.41
N SER A 260 8.76 17.86 12.37
CA SER A 260 9.69 18.88 11.87
C SER A 260 9.72 20.13 12.76
N ALA A 261 10.64 21.05 12.49
CA ALA A 261 10.84 22.26 13.30
C ALA A 261 9.59 23.17 13.38
N ASP A 262 8.69 23.10 12.38
CA ASP A 262 7.41 23.79 12.34
C ASP A 262 6.32 23.10 13.21
N GLY A 263 6.66 22.03 13.90
CA GLY A 263 5.73 21.26 14.75
C GLY A 263 4.78 20.34 13.96
N GLN A 264 4.93 20.22 12.64
CA GLN A 264 4.00 19.43 11.82
C GLN A 264 4.43 17.96 11.74
N PRO A 265 3.48 17.01 11.88
CA PRO A 265 3.77 15.59 11.77
C PRO A 265 4.06 15.15 10.33
N ILE A 266 5.03 14.24 10.17
CA ILE A 266 5.39 13.57 8.91
C ILE A 266 5.34 12.07 9.16
N VAL A 267 4.39 11.37 8.54
CA VAL A 267 4.26 9.92 8.70
C VAL A 267 5.01 9.21 7.58
N MET A 268 6.00 8.39 7.96
CA MET A 268 6.87 7.68 7.03
C MET A 268 6.15 6.47 6.42
N LEU A 269 6.24 6.31 5.09
CA LEU A 269 5.59 5.25 4.31
C LEU A 269 6.60 4.23 3.76
N ALA A 270 6.22 3.49 2.72
CA ALA A 270 6.98 2.35 2.19
C ALA A 270 8.40 2.70 1.71
N ASP A 271 8.57 3.85 1.05
CA ASP A 271 9.86 4.27 0.47
C ASP A 271 10.65 5.24 1.39
N HIS A 272 10.37 5.20 2.72
CA HIS A 272 11.07 6.05 3.69
C HIS A 272 12.59 5.81 3.68
N GLN A 273 13.37 6.82 4.07
CA GLN A 273 14.79 6.66 4.31
C GLN A 273 15.05 5.77 5.54
N THR A 274 16.25 5.18 5.62
CA THR A 274 16.62 4.27 6.70
C THR A 274 16.91 4.97 8.03
N THR A 275 17.35 6.22 7.97
CA THR A 275 17.66 7.06 9.14
C THR A 275 17.10 8.46 8.96
N GLY A 276 16.87 9.18 10.06
CA GLY A 276 16.42 10.57 10.03
C GLY A 276 16.71 11.31 11.33
N GLY A 277 16.79 12.64 11.23
CA GLY A 277 17.24 13.52 12.30
C GLY A 277 16.13 14.27 13.04
N TYR A 278 14.85 13.91 12.85
CA TYR A 278 13.73 14.51 13.59
C TYR A 278 13.20 13.59 14.68
N ALA A 279 12.77 14.18 15.79
CA ALA A 279 12.16 13.45 16.90
C ALA A 279 10.88 12.72 16.44
N LYS A 280 10.76 11.45 16.83
CA LYS A 280 9.62 10.59 16.53
C LYS A 280 8.67 10.54 17.72
N ILE A 281 7.49 11.18 17.59
CA ILE A 281 6.47 11.21 18.65
C ILE A 281 5.76 9.85 18.78
N ALA A 282 5.60 9.14 17.66
CA ALA A 282 4.83 7.91 17.58
C ALA A 282 5.31 7.01 16.42
N THR A 283 4.79 5.79 16.39
CA THR A 283 4.82 4.91 15.22
C THR A 283 3.41 4.40 14.95
N VAL A 284 2.83 4.73 13.79
CA VAL A 284 1.55 4.19 13.33
C VAL A 284 1.68 2.67 13.18
N ILE A 285 0.71 1.92 13.70
CA ILE A 285 0.76 0.46 13.64
C ILE A 285 0.61 -0.05 12.20
N SER A 286 1.25 -1.16 11.89
CA SER A 286 1.27 -1.73 10.52
C SER A 286 -0.13 -2.01 9.96
N ALA A 287 -1.09 -2.34 10.83
CA ALA A 287 -2.47 -2.58 10.43
C ALA A 287 -3.19 -1.33 9.90
N ASP A 288 -2.75 -0.12 10.23
CA ASP A 288 -3.40 1.12 9.84
C ASP A 288 -2.68 1.85 8.69
N LEU A 289 -1.46 1.45 8.35
CA LEU A 289 -0.71 2.02 7.22
C LEU A 289 -1.44 1.89 5.88
N PRO A 290 -2.13 0.79 5.56
CA PRO A 290 -2.93 0.70 4.35
C PRO A 290 -4.00 1.79 4.23
N ALA A 291 -4.66 2.16 5.34
CA ALA A 291 -5.64 3.25 5.32
C ALA A 291 -5.00 4.59 4.94
N LEU A 292 -3.84 4.89 5.54
CA LEU A 292 -3.08 6.10 5.21
C LEU A 292 -2.59 6.09 3.75
N ALA A 293 -2.16 4.93 3.25
CA ALA A 293 -1.71 4.76 1.88
C ALA A 293 -2.80 5.03 0.82
N GLN A 294 -4.08 4.99 1.23
CA GLN A 294 -5.21 5.29 0.34
C GLN A 294 -5.70 6.73 0.43
N LEU A 295 -5.18 7.53 1.36
CA LEU A 295 -5.61 8.92 1.50
C LEU A 295 -4.98 9.83 0.45
N ARG A 296 -5.74 10.86 0.09
CA ARG A 296 -5.33 11.91 -0.86
C ARG A 296 -5.01 13.22 -0.14
N PRO A 297 -4.20 14.09 -0.72
CA PRO A 297 -4.05 15.46 -0.25
C PRO A 297 -5.42 16.13 -0.01
N GLY A 298 -5.54 16.89 1.08
CA GLY A 298 -6.78 17.52 1.52
C GLY A 298 -7.67 16.64 2.40
N GLN A 299 -7.49 15.32 2.44
CA GLN A 299 -8.20 14.45 3.36
C GLN A 299 -7.62 14.55 4.78
N ARG A 300 -8.45 14.20 5.78
CA ARG A 300 -8.13 14.40 7.19
C ARG A 300 -7.99 13.08 7.91
N VAL A 301 -7.11 13.07 8.92
CA VAL A 301 -6.87 11.94 9.81
C VAL A 301 -6.79 12.41 11.26
N CYS A 302 -6.94 11.48 12.19
CA CYS A 302 -6.62 11.68 13.60
C CYS A 302 -5.87 10.48 14.16
N PHE A 303 -5.27 10.64 15.33
CA PHE A 303 -4.44 9.63 15.97
C PHE A 303 -4.98 9.20 17.32
N THR A 304 -4.58 8.01 17.76
CA THR A 304 -4.75 7.56 19.14
C THR A 304 -3.60 6.67 19.55
N PHE A 305 -3.16 6.77 20.82
CA PHE A 305 -2.17 5.85 21.33
C PHE A 305 -2.77 4.50 21.69
N VAL A 306 -2.03 3.45 21.37
CA VAL A 306 -2.32 2.07 21.74
C VAL A 306 -1.09 1.40 22.33
N THR A 307 -1.29 0.32 23.08
CA THR A 307 -0.18 -0.49 23.57
C THR A 307 0.38 -1.39 22.46
N PRO A 308 1.66 -1.82 22.56
CA PRO A 308 2.23 -2.78 21.60
C PRO A 308 1.42 -4.07 21.46
N SER A 309 0.83 -4.57 22.55
CA SER A 309 -0.02 -5.77 22.52
C SER A 309 -1.27 -5.57 21.68
N ARG A 310 -1.92 -4.39 21.75
CA ARG A 310 -3.07 -4.04 20.90
C ARG A 310 -2.66 -3.87 19.44
N ALA A 311 -1.46 -3.34 19.18
CA ALA A 311 -0.92 -3.24 17.82
C ALA A 311 -0.75 -4.63 17.18
N VAL A 312 -0.15 -5.58 17.92
CA VAL A 312 0.00 -6.98 17.48
C VAL A 312 -1.37 -7.65 17.26
N GLN A 313 -2.31 -7.44 18.16
CA GLN A 313 -3.67 -7.97 18.00
C GLN A 313 -4.33 -7.44 16.72
N ALA A 314 -4.23 -6.14 16.44
CA ALA A 314 -4.78 -5.55 15.22
C ALA A 314 -4.16 -6.13 13.95
N ALA A 315 -2.83 -6.33 13.93
CA ALA A 315 -2.14 -6.94 12.80
C ALA A 315 -2.61 -8.39 12.56
N ARG A 316 -2.79 -9.18 13.62
CA ARG A 316 -3.32 -10.55 13.53
C ARG A 316 -4.75 -10.58 13.02
N GLN A 317 -5.61 -9.68 13.50
CA GLN A 317 -7.00 -9.56 13.05
C GLN A 317 -7.05 -9.22 11.54
N GLN A 318 -6.23 -8.31 11.08
CA GLN A 318 -6.16 -7.95 9.67
C GLN A 318 -5.64 -9.10 8.80
N ALA A 319 -4.60 -9.80 9.27
CA ALA A 319 -4.10 -10.98 8.57
C ALA A 319 -5.16 -12.08 8.45
N ALA A 320 -5.97 -12.29 9.46
CA ALA A 320 -7.05 -13.29 9.43
C ALA A 320 -8.13 -12.98 8.37
N LEU A 321 -8.27 -11.75 7.87
CA LEU A 321 -9.23 -11.42 6.82
C LEU A 321 -8.85 -12.04 5.48
N TRP A 322 -7.63 -11.77 4.99
CA TRP A 322 -7.18 -12.35 3.73
C TRP A 322 -6.90 -13.85 3.85
N GLN A 323 -6.54 -14.35 5.04
CA GLN A 323 -6.39 -15.79 5.26
C GLN A 323 -7.73 -16.53 5.05
N ARG A 324 -8.84 -15.98 5.53
CA ARG A 324 -10.18 -16.55 5.27
C ARG A 324 -10.52 -16.64 3.77
N VAL A 325 -10.00 -15.72 2.96
CA VAL A 325 -10.16 -15.81 1.50
C VAL A 325 -9.28 -16.91 0.93
N ARG A 326 -8.03 -16.99 1.38
CA ARG A 326 -7.09 -18.04 0.97
C ARG A 326 -7.59 -19.46 1.27
N ASP A 327 -8.20 -19.65 2.44
CA ASP A 327 -8.71 -20.96 2.85
C ASP A 327 -9.92 -21.44 2.00
N ARG A 328 -10.50 -20.55 1.18
CA ARG A 328 -11.57 -20.91 0.24
C ARG A 328 -11.03 -21.29 -1.15
N LEU A 329 -9.85 -20.78 -1.50
CA LEU A 329 -9.16 -21.11 -2.77
C LEU A 329 -8.44 -22.44 -2.69
#